data_253cacb43731a35097ca66a13c8947a0
#
_entry.id   253cacb43731a35097ca66a13c8947a0
#
_cell.length_a   1.000
_cell.length_b   1.000
_cell.length_c   1.000
_cell.angle_alpha   90.00
_cell.angle_beta   90.00
_cell.angle_gamma   90.00
#
_symmetry.space_group_name_H-M   'P 1'
#
loop_
_entity.id
_entity.type
_entity.pdbx_description
1 polymer ?
#
loop_
_entity_poly.entity_id
_entity_poly.type
_entity_poly.pdbx_seq_one_letter_code
_entity_poly.pdbx_strand_id
1 'polypeptide(L)'
;MFALSGRRAAGLMKITRKTLVYRSRRPPQDALRMRLRELAASRVRFGYRRLTVMLRREGWRVNPKRIYRLYSEDGLTVRTKVRKKLARRSRVATAKATRPNQKWSMDFMSAKTIDGRWFRVLTVIDQFTREGLALLADRALNGHRVALALSQVIAERGAPESITADNGSEFSGKAMDAWSYQYGVHLEFIRPGKPVDNGYVESFNGRLRDEFLNVETFFDLSDVREKLERWRQDYNQVRPHSSLDDRSPDEFTRAWKESSAPSLRTAGPANHAPAGAVQSNDAADPKLIQLFVPPSAKVKGGSEKLSKDSAEDAVEDGNLLEVVN
;
A
#
# COMPACT_ATOMS: atom_id res chain seq x y z
N MET A 1 -36.57 33.23 27.14
CA MET A 1 -36.83 32.69 25.79
C MET A 1 -37.83 33.64 25.10
N PHE A 2 -37.45 34.31 24.02
CA PHE A 2 -38.35 35.30 23.36
C PHE A 2 -39.33 34.54 22.49
N ALA A 3 -40.64 34.62 22.79
CA ALA A 3 -41.71 34.04 22.00
C ALA A 3 -42.00 34.91 20.77
N LEU A 4 -41.27 34.68 19.69
CA LEU A 4 -41.51 35.33 18.40
C LEU A 4 -42.61 34.61 17.60
N SER A 5 -43.60 35.39 17.11
CA SER A 5 -44.62 34.83 16.20
C SER A 5 -43.93 34.34 14.91
N GLY A 6 -44.41 33.25 14.30
CA GLY A 6 -43.88 32.74 13.04
C GLY A 6 -43.84 33.74 11.90
N ARG A 7 -44.75 34.73 11.90
CA ARG A 7 -44.76 35.85 10.93
C ARG A 7 -43.56 36.75 11.12
N ARG A 8 -43.28 37.14 12.39
CA ARG A 8 -42.16 38.00 12.73
C ARG A 8 -40.78 37.28 12.53
N ALA A 9 -40.71 36.00 12.86
CA ALA A 9 -39.53 35.16 12.61
C ALA A 9 -39.22 35.03 11.11
N ALA A 10 -40.24 34.75 10.28
CA ALA A 10 -40.09 34.70 8.84
C ALA A 10 -39.64 36.04 8.22
N GLY A 11 -40.17 37.17 8.73
CA GLY A 11 -39.75 38.49 8.29
C GLY A 11 -38.31 38.83 8.65
N LEU A 12 -37.86 38.51 9.88
CA LEU A 12 -36.50 38.71 10.32
C LEU A 12 -35.49 37.87 9.52
N MET A 13 -35.85 36.62 9.19
CA MET A 13 -35.02 35.73 8.41
C MET A 13 -35.13 35.93 6.88
N LYS A 14 -35.98 36.88 6.44
CA LYS A 14 -36.28 37.14 5.00
C LYS A 14 -36.66 35.88 4.22
N ILE A 15 -37.44 34.97 4.84
CA ILE A 15 -37.94 33.75 4.24
C ILE A 15 -39.49 33.76 4.23
N THR A 16 -40.10 32.95 3.35
CA THR A 16 -41.56 32.80 3.34
C THR A 16 -42.04 31.98 4.56
N ARG A 17 -43.26 32.24 5.07
CA ARG A 17 -43.88 31.43 6.13
C ARG A 17 -43.97 29.95 5.70
N LYS A 18 -44.21 29.65 4.43
CA LYS A 18 -44.23 28.28 3.90
C LYS A 18 -42.90 27.62 4.09
N THR A 19 -41.78 28.33 3.89
CA THR A 19 -40.42 27.81 4.11
C THR A 19 -40.15 27.57 5.60
N LEU A 20 -40.61 28.46 6.48
CA LEU A 20 -40.41 28.34 7.94
C LEU A 20 -41.11 27.09 8.51
N VAL A 21 -42.32 26.76 8.02
CA VAL A 21 -43.11 25.62 8.52
C VAL A 21 -42.98 24.36 7.63
N TYR A 22 -42.12 24.42 6.62
CA TYR A 22 -41.95 23.29 5.71
C TYR A 22 -41.41 22.09 6.45
N ARG A 23 -42.14 20.98 6.42
CA ARG A 23 -41.66 19.66 6.86
C ARG A 23 -41.44 18.80 5.62
N SER A 24 -40.27 18.18 5.57
CA SER A 24 -39.95 17.27 4.45
C SER A 24 -40.93 16.11 4.42
N ARG A 25 -41.54 15.89 3.23
CA ARG A 25 -42.45 14.76 2.96
C ARG A 25 -41.67 13.55 2.38
N ARG A 26 -40.36 13.59 2.40
CA ARG A 26 -39.56 12.47 1.89
C ARG A 26 -39.75 11.28 2.80
N PRO A 27 -39.92 10.05 2.23
CA PRO A 27 -40.02 8.86 3.06
C PRO A 27 -38.75 8.68 3.88
N PRO A 28 -38.87 8.19 5.12
CA PRO A 28 -37.71 7.84 5.91
C PRO A 28 -36.88 6.79 5.15
N GLN A 29 -35.55 6.92 5.20
CA GLN A 29 -34.64 6.04 4.47
C GLN A 29 -33.89 5.15 5.47
N ASP A 30 -34.66 4.54 6.39
CA ASP A 30 -34.12 3.90 7.58
C ASP A 30 -33.17 2.77 7.23
N ALA A 31 -33.51 1.92 6.28
CA ALA A 31 -32.63 0.83 5.84
C ALA A 31 -31.30 1.35 5.26
N LEU A 32 -31.35 2.40 4.43
CA LEU A 32 -30.13 3.01 3.88
C LEU A 32 -29.33 3.74 4.95
N ARG A 33 -29.98 4.42 5.90
CA ARG A 33 -29.30 5.07 7.03
C ARG A 33 -28.63 4.06 7.94
N MET A 34 -29.35 2.99 8.27
CA MET A 34 -28.80 1.90 9.10
C MET A 34 -27.55 1.32 8.42
N ARG A 35 -27.64 0.95 7.15
CA ARG A 35 -26.48 0.41 6.43
C ARG A 35 -25.32 1.41 6.32
N LEU A 36 -25.62 2.68 6.11
CA LEU A 36 -24.60 3.73 6.08
C LEU A 36 -23.87 3.89 7.42
N ARG A 37 -24.60 3.79 8.55
CA ARG A 37 -24.02 3.84 9.90
C ARG A 37 -23.14 2.62 10.18
N GLU A 38 -23.59 1.42 9.81
CA GLU A 38 -22.80 0.17 9.93
C GLU A 38 -21.48 0.27 9.16
N LEU A 39 -21.54 0.70 7.89
CA LEU A 39 -20.35 0.91 7.09
C LEU A 39 -19.43 1.99 7.67
N ALA A 40 -19.98 3.08 8.19
CA ALA A 40 -19.19 4.14 8.81
C ALA A 40 -18.54 3.68 10.13
N ALA A 41 -19.21 2.82 10.90
CA ALA A 41 -18.68 2.22 12.12
C ALA A 41 -17.55 1.22 11.85
N SER A 42 -17.71 0.35 10.84
CA SER A 42 -16.66 -0.62 10.44
C SER A 42 -15.50 0.04 9.69
N ARG A 43 -15.70 1.21 9.10
CA ARG A 43 -14.73 1.95 8.27
C ARG A 43 -14.53 3.38 8.80
N VAL A 44 -14.02 3.48 10.02
CA VAL A 44 -13.98 4.72 10.84
C VAL A 44 -13.43 5.96 10.10
N ARG A 45 -12.56 5.79 9.12
CA ARG A 45 -11.93 6.89 8.38
C ARG A 45 -12.44 7.05 6.94
N PHE A 46 -13.52 6.32 6.57
CA PHE A 46 -14.12 6.49 5.25
C PHE A 46 -15.08 7.68 5.25
N GLY A 47 -14.82 8.65 4.37
CA GLY A 47 -15.76 9.72 4.08
C GLY A 47 -16.88 9.26 3.14
N TYR A 48 -17.92 10.07 3.02
CA TYR A 48 -19.13 9.78 2.23
C TYR A 48 -18.86 9.27 0.81
N ARG A 49 -17.78 9.69 0.14
CA ARG A 49 -17.44 9.23 -1.22
C ARG A 49 -17.16 7.74 -1.26
N ARG A 50 -16.26 7.25 -0.38
CA ARG A 50 -15.94 5.81 -0.29
C ARG A 50 -17.13 5.00 0.21
N LEU A 51 -17.87 5.51 1.19
CA LEU A 51 -19.11 4.87 1.65
C LEU A 51 -20.15 4.77 0.52
N THR A 52 -20.21 5.76 -0.38
CA THR A 52 -21.07 5.67 -1.58
C THR A 52 -20.63 4.55 -2.52
N VAL A 53 -19.32 4.38 -2.71
CA VAL A 53 -18.79 3.28 -3.54
C VAL A 53 -19.12 1.93 -2.91
N MET A 54 -18.92 1.78 -1.61
CA MET A 54 -19.27 0.55 -0.87
C MET A 54 -20.75 0.20 -1.00
N LEU A 55 -21.63 1.18 -0.74
CA LEU A 55 -23.07 0.98 -0.91
C LEU A 55 -23.44 0.58 -2.36
N ARG A 56 -22.81 1.16 -3.37
CA ARG A 56 -23.05 0.78 -4.76
C ARG A 56 -22.62 -0.63 -5.08
N ARG A 57 -21.49 -1.11 -4.49
CA ARG A 57 -21.03 -2.48 -4.61
C ARG A 57 -22.00 -3.48 -3.96
N GLU A 58 -22.72 -3.04 -2.92
CA GLU A 58 -23.82 -3.80 -2.29
C GLU A 58 -25.15 -3.72 -3.08
N GLY A 59 -25.17 -3.09 -4.24
CA GLY A 59 -26.37 -2.98 -5.10
C GLY A 59 -27.27 -1.77 -4.82
N TRP A 60 -26.92 -0.88 -3.86
CA TRP A 60 -27.72 0.31 -3.61
C TRP A 60 -27.61 1.32 -4.75
N ARG A 61 -28.74 1.67 -5.37
CA ARG A 61 -28.82 2.74 -6.38
C ARG A 61 -28.84 4.10 -5.69
N VAL A 62 -27.65 4.65 -5.37
CA VAL A 62 -27.49 5.89 -4.62
C VAL A 62 -26.66 6.92 -5.34
N ASN A 63 -27.03 8.20 -5.14
CA ASN A 63 -26.26 9.35 -5.60
C ASN A 63 -25.35 9.87 -4.47
N PRO A 64 -24.08 10.24 -4.74
CA PRO A 64 -23.18 10.80 -3.74
C PRO A 64 -23.74 12.00 -2.98
N LYS A 65 -24.52 12.88 -3.61
CA LYS A 65 -25.18 14.02 -2.95
C LYS A 65 -26.20 13.56 -1.90
N ARG A 66 -26.94 12.45 -2.20
CA ARG A 66 -27.90 11.85 -1.26
C ARG A 66 -27.16 11.28 -0.05
N ILE A 67 -26.09 10.53 -0.29
CA ILE A 67 -25.27 9.94 0.80
C ILE A 67 -24.60 11.04 1.62
N TYR A 68 -24.05 12.08 1.00
CA TYR A 68 -23.47 13.21 1.73
C TYR A 68 -24.45 13.85 2.71
N ARG A 69 -25.71 14.08 2.27
CA ARG A 69 -26.75 14.63 3.14
C ARG A 69 -27.02 13.71 4.34
N LEU A 70 -27.29 12.42 4.10
CA LEU A 70 -27.56 11.45 5.17
C LEU A 70 -26.37 11.32 6.11
N TYR A 71 -25.16 11.25 5.57
CA TYR A 71 -23.89 11.21 6.30
C TYR A 71 -23.71 12.43 7.23
N SER A 72 -24.10 13.61 6.77
CA SER A 72 -24.02 14.85 7.55
C SER A 72 -25.15 14.95 8.59
N GLU A 73 -26.38 14.56 8.22
CA GLU A 73 -27.54 14.52 9.12
C GLU A 73 -27.31 13.56 10.30
N ASP A 74 -26.65 12.42 10.04
CA ASP A 74 -26.35 11.39 11.05
C ASP A 74 -25.04 11.67 11.84
N GLY A 75 -24.39 12.81 11.62
CA GLY A 75 -23.19 13.22 12.35
C GLY A 75 -21.94 12.36 12.06
N LEU A 76 -21.92 11.59 10.95
CA LEU A 76 -20.84 10.67 10.60
C LEU A 76 -19.60 11.35 10.01
N THR A 77 -19.56 12.69 10.00
CA THR A 77 -18.51 13.46 9.35
C THR A 77 -17.14 13.23 10.00
N VAL A 78 -16.19 12.71 9.22
CA VAL A 78 -14.80 12.55 9.67
C VAL A 78 -14.15 13.93 9.82
N ARG A 79 -13.64 14.24 11.01
CA ARG A 79 -12.88 15.46 11.24
C ARG A 79 -11.58 15.42 10.45
N THR A 80 -11.41 16.35 9.52
CA THR A 80 -10.18 16.50 8.74
C THR A 80 -9.45 17.76 9.21
N LYS A 81 -8.12 17.67 9.39
CA LYS A 81 -7.30 18.88 9.64
C LYS A 81 -7.41 19.79 8.42
N VAL A 82 -7.78 21.07 8.64
CA VAL A 82 -7.73 22.08 7.59
C VAL A 82 -6.29 22.25 7.16
N ARG A 83 -5.97 21.88 5.93
CA ARG A 83 -4.63 22.07 5.37
C ARG A 83 -4.40 23.57 5.14
N LYS A 84 -3.37 24.15 5.76
CA LYS A 84 -2.88 25.47 5.37
C LYS A 84 -2.46 25.41 3.91
N LYS A 85 -2.95 26.32 3.08
CA LYS A 85 -2.49 26.47 1.70
C LYS A 85 -1.05 26.96 1.75
N LEU A 86 -0.09 26.05 1.54
CA LEU A 86 1.32 26.42 1.33
C LEU A 86 1.51 26.85 -0.12
N ALA A 87 2.34 27.85 -0.35
CA ALA A 87 2.71 28.27 -1.70
C ALA A 87 3.22 27.05 -2.50
N ARG A 88 2.72 26.89 -3.73
CA ARG A 88 3.19 25.83 -4.63
C ARG A 88 4.64 26.16 -5.04
N ARG A 89 5.60 25.41 -4.49
CA ARG A 89 6.95 25.40 -5.02
C ARG A 89 6.96 24.57 -6.31
N SER A 90 7.76 25.01 -7.29
CA SER A 90 8.02 24.25 -8.52
C SER A 90 8.47 22.83 -8.16
N ARG A 91 7.75 21.82 -8.67
CA ARG A 91 8.07 20.41 -8.45
C ARG A 91 8.80 19.89 -9.67
N VAL A 92 10.01 19.41 -9.49
CA VAL A 92 10.63 18.56 -10.51
C VAL A 92 9.80 17.28 -10.57
N ALA A 93 9.18 17.04 -11.71
CA ALA A 93 8.34 15.85 -11.88
C ALA A 93 9.26 14.62 -11.98
N THR A 94 9.26 13.78 -10.95
CA THR A 94 9.82 12.43 -11.07
C THR A 94 8.98 11.63 -12.07
N ALA A 95 9.61 10.90 -12.97
CA ALA A 95 8.91 10.07 -13.96
C ALA A 95 7.97 9.09 -13.22
N LYS A 96 6.68 9.16 -13.55
CA LYS A 96 5.67 8.28 -12.96
C LYS A 96 5.81 6.88 -13.55
N ALA A 97 5.58 5.88 -12.73
CA ALA A 97 5.44 4.50 -13.20
C ALA A 97 4.28 4.41 -14.21
N THR A 98 4.49 3.70 -15.31
CA THR A 98 3.53 3.54 -16.41
C THR A 98 2.93 2.14 -16.50
N ARG A 99 3.50 1.17 -15.76
CA ARG A 99 3.06 -0.22 -15.72
C ARG A 99 3.22 -0.82 -14.31
N PRO A 100 2.47 -1.88 -13.98
CA PRO A 100 2.67 -2.62 -12.74
C PRO A 100 4.11 -3.14 -12.63
N ASN A 101 4.59 -3.23 -11.41
CA ASN A 101 5.91 -3.77 -11.09
C ASN A 101 7.10 -3.02 -11.74
N GLN A 102 6.89 -1.77 -12.15
CA GLN A 102 7.96 -0.93 -12.68
C GLN A 102 8.74 -0.24 -11.57
N LYS A 103 8.02 0.46 -10.69
CA LYS A 103 8.62 1.21 -9.58
C LYS A 103 7.91 0.90 -8.29
N TRP A 104 8.68 0.53 -7.27
CA TRP A 104 8.17 0.41 -5.91
C TRP A 104 8.59 1.60 -5.05
N SER A 105 7.94 1.77 -3.92
CA SER A 105 8.37 2.67 -2.86
C SER A 105 8.35 1.93 -1.54
N MET A 106 9.34 2.18 -0.70
CA MET A 106 9.39 1.62 0.65
C MET A 106 9.71 2.68 1.70
N ASP A 107 9.27 2.42 2.93
CA ASP A 107 9.48 3.31 4.07
C ASP A 107 9.23 2.54 5.37
N PHE A 108 9.61 3.15 6.50
CA PHE A 108 9.34 2.61 7.82
C PHE A 108 8.30 3.43 8.58
N MET A 109 7.47 2.73 9.32
CA MET A 109 6.60 3.31 10.33
C MET A 109 6.90 2.72 11.70
N SER A 110 6.57 3.46 12.76
CA SER A 110 6.69 2.97 14.13
C SER A 110 5.37 3.10 14.89
N ALA A 111 5.09 2.12 15.73
CA ALA A 111 3.96 2.09 16.63
C ALA A 111 4.33 1.33 17.92
N LYS A 112 3.40 1.22 18.87
CA LYS A 112 3.60 0.53 20.15
C LYS A 112 2.54 -0.54 20.36
N THR A 113 2.95 -1.60 21.03
CA THR A 113 2.04 -2.57 21.64
C THR A 113 1.49 -2.02 22.97
N ILE A 114 0.45 -2.65 23.53
CA ILE A 114 -0.21 -2.21 24.77
C ILE A 114 0.73 -2.15 25.97
N ASP A 115 1.76 -3.00 25.98
CA ASP A 115 2.84 -3.01 26.98
C ASP A 115 3.86 -1.89 26.79
N GLY A 116 3.63 -0.95 25.86
CA GLY A 116 4.48 0.20 25.59
C GLY A 116 5.71 -0.08 24.73
N ARG A 117 5.96 -1.32 24.32
CA ARG A 117 7.12 -1.68 23.52
C ARG A 117 6.97 -1.23 22.07
N TRP A 118 8.02 -0.62 21.53
CA TRP A 118 8.04 -0.19 20.14
C TRP A 118 8.19 -1.36 19.17
N PHE A 119 7.54 -1.25 18.03
CA PHE A 119 7.80 -2.04 16.83
C PHE A 119 7.84 -1.13 15.60
N ARG A 120 8.53 -1.61 14.56
CA ARG A 120 8.60 -0.95 13.26
C ARG A 120 7.82 -1.76 12.24
N VAL A 121 7.29 -1.09 11.24
CA VAL A 121 6.63 -1.71 10.09
C VAL A 121 7.35 -1.24 8.83
N LEU A 122 7.95 -2.17 8.09
CA LEU A 122 8.37 -1.94 6.72
C LEU A 122 7.13 -1.91 5.83
N THR A 123 6.97 -0.88 5.04
CA THR A 123 5.89 -0.74 4.06
C THR A 123 6.49 -0.72 2.66
N VAL A 124 6.00 -1.58 1.77
CA VAL A 124 6.42 -1.65 0.36
C VAL A 124 5.18 -1.55 -0.51
N ILE A 125 5.17 -0.65 -1.46
CA ILE A 125 4.04 -0.43 -2.38
C ILE A 125 4.48 -0.36 -3.83
N ASP A 126 3.61 -0.77 -4.74
CA ASP A 126 3.74 -0.49 -6.17
C ASP A 126 3.24 0.93 -6.49
N GLN A 127 4.08 1.74 -7.12
CA GLN A 127 3.74 3.13 -7.44
C GLN A 127 2.65 3.25 -8.51
N PHE A 128 2.48 2.28 -9.39
CA PHE A 128 1.47 2.29 -10.44
C PHE A 128 0.11 1.79 -9.93
N THR A 129 0.08 0.57 -9.40
CA THR A 129 -1.17 -0.08 -8.96
C THR A 129 -1.65 0.39 -7.58
N ARG A 130 -0.80 1.05 -6.80
CA ARG A 130 -1.05 1.43 -5.38
C ARG A 130 -1.17 0.24 -4.44
N GLU A 131 -0.83 -0.93 -4.88
CA GLU A 131 -0.92 -2.16 -4.11
C GLU A 131 0.11 -2.19 -2.98
N GLY A 132 -0.33 -2.53 -1.77
CA GLY A 132 0.56 -2.82 -0.66
C GLY A 132 1.19 -4.19 -0.85
N LEU A 133 2.45 -4.22 -1.27
CA LEU A 133 3.17 -5.44 -1.63
C LEU A 133 3.61 -6.21 -0.40
N ALA A 134 4.20 -5.51 0.58
CA ALA A 134 4.61 -6.08 1.84
C ALA A 134 4.36 -5.12 3.00
N LEU A 135 3.94 -5.69 4.13
CA LEU A 135 3.86 -5.03 5.43
C LEU A 135 4.51 -5.96 6.44
N LEU A 136 5.76 -5.69 6.81
CA LEU A 136 6.51 -6.50 7.74
C LEU A 136 6.68 -5.78 9.07
N ALA A 137 6.10 -6.33 10.15
CA ALA A 137 6.26 -5.81 11.50
C ALA A 137 7.32 -6.59 12.29
N ASP A 138 8.28 -5.87 12.88
CA ASP A 138 9.27 -6.43 13.78
C ASP A 138 9.78 -5.36 14.77
N ARG A 139 10.44 -5.80 15.85
CA ARG A 139 11.11 -4.90 16.80
C ARG A 139 12.40 -4.35 16.23
N ALA A 140 13.14 -5.17 15.49
CA ALA A 140 14.38 -4.80 14.83
C ALA A 140 14.30 -5.17 13.34
N LEU A 141 14.26 -4.16 12.48
CA LEU A 141 14.27 -4.32 11.02
C LEU A 141 15.58 -3.74 10.49
N ASN A 142 16.58 -4.60 10.38
CA ASN A 142 17.85 -4.27 9.74
C ASN A 142 17.82 -4.55 8.23
N GLY A 143 18.85 -4.11 7.50
CA GLY A 143 18.94 -4.27 6.05
C GLY A 143 18.81 -5.72 5.56
N HIS A 144 19.32 -6.71 6.30
CA HIS A 144 19.15 -8.13 5.94
C HIS A 144 17.69 -8.59 6.00
N ARG A 145 16.94 -8.15 7.01
CA ARG A 145 15.51 -8.46 7.11
C ARG A 145 14.69 -7.78 6.02
N VAL A 146 15.06 -6.54 5.66
CA VAL A 146 14.47 -5.83 4.53
C VAL A 146 14.74 -6.57 3.23
N ALA A 147 15.99 -6.95 2.97
CA ALA A 147 16.38 -7.72 1.78
C ALA A 147 15.62 -9.04 1.66
N LEU A 148 15.47 -9.78 2.77
CA LEU A 148 14.69 -11.03 2.80
C LEU A 148 13.22 -10.79 2.46
N ALA A 149 12.59 -9.78 3.05
CA ALA A 149 11.20 -9.43 2.75
C ALA A 149 11.00 -9.05 1.28
N LEU A 150 11.91 -8.25 0.73
CA LEU A 150 11.87 -7.88 -0.69
C LEU A 150 12.08 -9.08 -1.62
N SER A 151 12.97 -10.02 -1.24
CA SER A 151 13.18 -11.26 -2.00
C SER A 151 11.92 -12.13 -2.06
N GLN A 152 11.14 -12.19 -0.99
CA GLN A 152 9.85 -12.88 -0.97
C GLN A 152 8.85 -12.24 -1.94
N VAL A 153 8.76 -10.90 -1.94
CA VAL A 153 7.89 -10.17 -2.88
C VAL A 153 8.33 -10.40 -4.33
N ILE A 154 9.65 -10.39 -4.60
CA ILE A 154 10.18 -10.66 -5.94
C ILE A 154 9.88 -12.08 -6.41
N ALA A 155 9.95 -13.07 -5.53
CA ALA A 155 9.62 -14.45 -5.87
C ALA A 155 8.17 -14.61 -6.36
N GLU A 156 7.25 -13.81 -5.84
CA GLU A 156 5.83 -13.83 -6.21
C GLU A 156 5.51 -12.99 -7.45
N ARG A 157 6.22 -11.86 -7.65
CA ARG A 157 5.85 -10.82 -8.63
C ARG A 157 6.88 -10.51 -9.68
N GLY A 158 8.10 -10.98 -9.52
CA GLY A 158 9.27 -10.55 -10.27
C GLY A 158 9.88 -9.26 -9.73
N ALA A 159 11.11 -8.96 -10.15
CA ALA A 159 11.85 -7.79 -9.73
C ALA A 159 11.32 -6.49 -10.36
N PRO A 160 11.23 -5.37 -9.61
CA PRO A 160 10.96 -4.06 -10.19
C PRO A 160 12.21 -3.48 -10.87
N GLU A 161 12.05 -2.46 -11.70
CA GLU A 161 13.19 -1.71 -12.25
C GLU A 161 13.88 -0.89 -11.17
N SER A 162 13.10 -0.25 -10.30
CA SER A 162 13.64 0.56 -9.20
C SER A 162 12.76 0.56 -7.96
N ILE A 163 13.38 0.86 -6.81
CA ILE A 163 12.71 1.06 -5.52
C ILE A 163 13.13 2.41 -4.95
N THR A 164 12.16 3.28 -4.70
CA THR A 164 12.38 4.55 -4.02
C THR A 164 12.35 4.35 -2.51
N ALA A 165 13.39 4.81 -1.79
CA ALA A 165 13.51 4.76 -0.34
C ALA A 165 14.05 6.07 0.23
N ASP A 166 13.92 6.25 1.55
CA ASP A 166 14.67 7.29 2.25
C ASP A 166 16.14 6.91 2.44
N ASN A 167 16.94 7.85 2.98
CA ASN A 167 18.38 7.62 3.22
C ASN A 167 18.64 6.91 4.56
N GLY A 168 17.70 6.13 5.09
CA GLY A 168 17.89 5.35 6.30
C GLY A 168 19.04 4.36 6.17
N SER A 169 19.80 4.15 7.25
CA SER A 169 20.95 3.22 7.27
C SER A 169 20.56 1.79 6.91
N GLU A 170 19.33 1.41 7.16
CA GLU A 170 18.76 0.10 6.85
C GLU A 170 18.60 -0.11 5.34
N PHE A 171 18.38 0.98 4.58
CA PHE A 171 18.22 0.94 3.13
C PHE A 171 19.51 1.22 2.36
N SER A 172 20.43 2.02 2.95
CA SER A 172 21.70 2.41 2.34
C SER A 172 22.91 1.57 2.80
N GLY A 173 22.66 0.43 3.45
CA GLY A 173 23.71 -0.44 3.99
C GLY A 173 24.13 -1.54 3.01
N LYS A 174 25.31 -2.13 3.24
CA LYS A 174 25.91 -3.21 2.42
C LYS A 174 24.98 -4.37 2.08
N ALA A 175 24.05 -4.72 2.98
CA ALA A 175 23.08 -5.80 2.72
C ALA A 175 22.12 -5.45 1.59
N MET A 176 21.68 -4.21 1.52
CA MET A 176 20.78 -3.72 0.46
C MET A 176 21.53 -3.49 -0.86
N ASP A 177 22.78 -3.05 -0.79
CA ASP A 177 23.62 -2.91 -1.99
C ASP A 177 23.85 -4.28 -2.64
N ALA A 178 24.23 -5.30 -1.85
CA ALA A 178 24.40 -6.66 -2.33
C ALA A 178 23.11 -7.24 -2.90
N TRP A 179 21.97 -7.00 -2.23
CA TRP A 179 20.66 -7.43 -2.68
C TRP A 179 20.26 -6.75 -4.00
N SER A 180 20.46 -5.43 -4.12
CA SER A 180 20.13 -4.68 -5.33
C SER A 180 20.93 -5.16 -6.54
N TYR A 181 22.21 -5.44 -6.34
CA TYR A 181 23.08 -6.02 -7.36
C TYR A 181 22.61 -7.43 -7.78
N GLN A 182 22.28 -8.29 -6.80
CA GLN A 182 21.82 -9.65 -7.05
C GLN A 182 20.56 -9.72 -7.92
N TYR A 183 19.59 -8.83 -7.65
CA TYR A 183 18.30 -8.81 -8.35
C TYR A 183 18.22 -7.82 -9.51
N GLY A 184 19.28 -7.05 -9.77
CA GLY A 184 19.30 -6.03 -10.81
C GLY A 184 18.33 -4.87 -10.57
N VAL A 185 18.02 -4.57 -9.30
CA VAL A 185 17.06 -3.54 -8.89
C VAL A 185 17.79 -2.25 -8.54
N HIS A 186 17.40 -1.13 -9.15
CA HIS A 186 17.99 0.16 -8.83
C HIS A 186 17.37 0.79 -7.57
N LEU A 187 18.19 1.10 -6.54
CA LEU A 187 17.75 1.81 -5.35
C LEU A 187 17.82 3.34 -5.60
N GLU A 188 16.65 3.98 -5.62
CA GLU A 188 16.52 5.42 -5.79
C GLU A 188 16.34 6.09 -4.42
N PHE A 189 17.39 6.75 -3.90
CA PHE A 189 17.28 7.46 -2.64
C PHE A 189 16.70 8.88 -2.84
N ILE A 190 15.77 9.25 -1.96
CA ILE A 190 15.18 10.59 -1.99
C ILE A 190 16.23 11.64 -1.66
N ARG A 191 16.11 12.82 -2.25
CA ARG A 191 17.00 13.94 -1.96
C ARG A 191 16.80 14.43 -0.53
N PRO A 192 17.88 14.74 0.21
CA PRO A 192 17.76 15.28 1.57
C PRO A 192 16.82 16.49 1.62
N GLY A 193 15.89 16.49 2.58
CA GLY A 193 14.90 17.55 2.76
C GLY A 193 13.79 17.63 1.70
N LYS A 194 13.62 16.61 0.85
CA LYS A 194 12.53 16.54 -0.13
C LYS A 194 11.67 15.28 0.04
N PRO A 195 10.88 15.17 1.09
CA PRO A 195 10.03 14.00 1.34
C PRO A 195 9.02 13.75 0.22
N VAL A 196 8.65 14.77 -0.56
CA VAL A 196 7.72 14.66 -1.69
C VAL A 196 8.18 13.64 -2.75
N ASP A 197 9.48 13.35 -2.82
CA ASP A 197 10.03 12.38 -3.76
C ASP A 197 9.55 10.95 -3.44
N ASN A 198 9.15 10.66 -2.17
CA ASN A 198 8.53 9.39 -1.74
C ASN A 198 7.02 9.50 -1.42
N GLY A 199 6.34 10.44 -2.06
CA GLY A 199 4.94 10.80 -1.75
C GLY A 199 3.91 9.66 -1.89
N TYR A 200 4.24 8.60 -2.63
CA TYR A 200 3.38 7.43 -2.78
C TYR A 200 3.29 6.62 -1.48
N VAL A 201 4.44 6.23 -0.92
CA VAL A 201 4.47 5.49 0.33
C VAL A 201 4.07 6.37 1.52
N GLU A 202 4.41 7.68 1.52
CA GLU A 202 3.92 8.61 2.55
C GLU A 202 2.39 8.66 2.59
N SER A 203 1.76 8.72 1.40
CA SER A 203 0.31 8.69 1.29
C SER A 203 -0.29 7.35 1.74
N PHE A 204 0.39 6.23 1.49
CA PHE A 204 0.02 4.91 1.97
C PHE A 204 0.16 4.83 3.50
N ASN A 205 1.29 5.25 4.04
CA ASN A 205 1.59 5.27 5.46
C ASN A 205 0.60 6.15 6.25
N GLY A 206 0.19 7.28 5.67
CA GLY A 206 -0.87 8.10 6.24
C GLY A 206 -2.19 7.35 6.40
N ARG A 207 -2.56 6.49 5.43
CA ARG A 207 -3.76 5.65 5.51
C ARG A 207 -3.59 4.51 6.50
N LEU A 208 -2.45 3.82 6.46
CA LEU A 208 -2.13 2.77 7.41
C LEU A 208 -2.18 3.29 8.85
N ARG A 209 -1.65 4.48 9.10
CA ARG A 209 -1.72 5.12 10.41
C ARG A 209 -3.15 5.47 10.81
N ASP A 210 -3.89 6.13 9.92
CA ASP A 210 -5.24 6.65 10.22
C ASP A 210 -6.31 5.55 10.30
N GLU A 211 -6.21 4.53 9.45
CA GLU A 211 -7.23 3.51 9.29
C GLU A 211 -6.93 2.25 10.11
N PHE A 212 -5.69 2.07 10.60
CA PHE A 212 -5.26 0.88 11.30
C PHE A 212 -4.45 1.17 12.58
N LEU A 213 -3.24 1.75 12.48
CA LEU A 213 -2.35 1.87 13.65
C LEU A 213 -2.92 2.75 14.79
N ASN A 214 -3.76 3.74 14.47
CA ASN A 214 -4.41 4.61 15.46
C ASN A 214 -5.79 4.09 15.92
N VAL A 215 -6.29 3.01 15.32
CA VAL A 215 -7.63 2.46 15.59
C VAL A 215 -7.53 1.16 16.37
N GLU A 216 -6.54 0.33 16.02
CA GLU A 216 -6.35 -0.99 16.61
C GLU A 216 -5.51 -0.94 17.89
N THR A 217 -5.81 -1.87 18.79
CA THR A 217 -4.97 -2.18 19.97
C THR A 217 -4.17 -3.44 19.68
N PHE A 218 -2.86 -3.39 19.98
CA PHE A 218 -1.93 -4.46 19.68
C PHE A 218 -1.42 -5.09 20.98
N PHE A 219 -1.69 -6.37 21.18
CA PHE A 219 -1.27 -7.09 22.38
C PHE A 219 0.21 -7.48 22.31
N ASP A 220 0.61 -8.10 21.21
CA ASP A 220 1.99 -8.53 20.96
C ASP A 220 2.35 -8.43 19.47
N LEU A 221 3.55 -8.84 19.11
CA LEU A 221 4.04 -8.76 17.73
C LEU A 221 3.33 -9.75 16.78
N SER A 222 2.84 -10.89 17.30
CA SER A 222 2.09 -11.86 16.52
C SER A 222 0.72 -11.29 16.13
N ASP A 223 0.03 -10.69 17.11
CA ASP A 223 -1.24 -9.98 16.90
C ASP A 223 -1.09 -8.82 15.90
N VAL A 224 0.01 -8.04 15.99
CA VAL A 224 0.33 -7.01 15.01
C VAL A 224 0.42 -7.58 13.60
N ARG A 225 1.18 -8.68 13.42
CA ARG A 225 1.42 -9.27 12.09
C ARG A 225 0.12 -9.79 11.47
N GLU A 226 -0.69 -10.48 12.25
CA GLU A 226 -1.97 -11.01 11.78
C GLU A 226 -2.94 -9.91 11.37
N LYS A 227 -3.13 -8.91 12.23
CA LYS A 227 -4.00 -7.76 11.95
C LYS A 227 -3.50 -6.93 10.77
N LEU A 228 -2.17 -6.76 10.66
CA LEU A 228 -1.53 -6.00 9.59
C LEU A 228 -1.74 -6.68 8.23
N GLU A 229 -1.63 -8.01 8.17
CA GLU A 229 -1.87 -8.76 6.95
C GLU A 229 -3.35 -8.73 6.55
N ARG A 230 -4.29 -8.86 7.49
CA ARG A 230 -5.72 -8.66 7.23
C ARG A 230 -6.02 -7.27 6.67
N TRP A 231 -5.39 -6.22 7.25
CA TRP A 231 -5.55 -4.86 6.75
C TRP A 231 -4.96 -4.71 5.33
N ARG A 232 -3.79 -5.31 5.04
CA ARG A 232 -3.18 -5.28 3.69
C ARG A 232 -4.09 -5.92 2.65
N GLN A 233 -4.67 -7.06 2.96
CA GLN A 233 -5.62 -7.75 2.08
C GLN A 233 -6.87 -6.89 1.83
N ASP A 234 -7.46 -6.32 2.88
CA ASP A 234 -8.59 -5.40 2.75
C ASP A 234 -8.24 -4.16 1.92
N TYR A 235 -7.06 -3.59 2.16
CA TYR A 235 -6.56 -2.44 1.40
C TYR A 235 -6.43 -2.76 -0.09
N ASN A 236 -5.90 -3.92 -0.44
CA ASN A 236 -5.68 -4.33 -1.82
C ASN A 236 -6.96 -4.79 -2.53
N GLN A 237 -7.84 -5.53 -1.84
CA GLN A 237 -8.97 -6.20 -2.46
C GLN A 237 -10.27 -5.41 -2.38
N VAL A 238 -10.48 -4.66 -1.30
CA VAL A 238 -11.78 -4.07 -1.00
C VAL A 238 -11.78 -2.55 -1.04
N ARG A 239 -10.70 -1.92 -0.55
CA ARG A 239 -10.66 -0.48 -0.33
C ARG A 239 -10.73 0.34 -1.63
N PRO A 240 -11.73 1.24 -1.82
CA PRO A 240 -11.80 2.10 -3.01
C PRO A 240 -10.71 3.18 -3.02
N HIS A 241 -10.07 3.37 -4.17
CA HIS A 241 -9.03 4.37 -4.39
C HIS A 241 -9.45 5.38 -5.45
N SER A 242 -9.58 6.66 -5.07
CA SER A 242 -9.97 7.73 -5.99
C SER A 242 -8.96 7.96 -7.13
N SER A 243 -7.68 7.57 -6.93
CA SER A 243 -6.65 7.63 -7.98
C SER A 243 -6.70 6.46 -8.95
N LEU A 244 -7.55 5.46 -8.70
CA LEU A 244 -7.78 4.28 -9.51
C LEU A 244 -9.24 4.17 -9.95
N ASP A 245 -9.92 5.31 -10.11
CA ASP A 245 -11.34 5.40 -10.48
C ASP A 245 -12.26 4.63 -9.53
N ASP A 246 -12.01 4.79 -8.21
CA ASP A 246 -12.71 4.14 -7.12
C ASP A 246 -12.62 2.59 -7.12
N ARG A 247 -11.71 2.01 -7.91
CA ARG A 247 -11.37 0.58 -7.85
C ARG A 247 -10.43 0.30 -6.68
N SER A 248 -10.40 -0.95 -6.24
CA SER A 248 -9.32 -1.43 -5.38
C SER A 248 -8.03 -1.65 -6.19
N PRO A 249 -6.85 -1.72 -5.57
CA PRO A 249 -5.59 -2.04 -6.26
C PRO A 249 -5.67 -3.34 -7.08
N ASP A 250 -6.26 -4.40 -6.54
CA ASP A 250 -6.42 -5.69 -7.23
C ASP A 250 -7.37 -5.60 -8.42
N GLU A 251 -8.51 -4.90 -8.26
CA GLU A 251 -9.44 -4.64 -9.37
C GLU A 251 -8.75 -3.87 -10.51
N PHE A 252 -7.96 -2.85 -10.15
CA PHE A 252 -7.22 -2.06 -11.12
C PHE A 252 -6.16 -2.90 -11.85
N THR A 253 -5.38 -3.69 -11.10
CA THR A 253 -4.33 -4.55 -11.67
C THR A 253 -4.91 -5.59 -12.61
N ARG A 254 -6.05 -6.19 -12.25
CA ARG A 254 -6.76 -7.17 -13.09
C ARG A 254 -7.23 -6.53 -14.39
N ALA A 255 -7.92 -5.39 -14.31
CA ALA A 255 -8.39 -4.68 -15.48
C ALA A 255 -7.25 -4.23 -16.40
N TRP A 256 -6.10 -3.83 -15.82
CA TRP A 256 -4.92 -3.48 -16.60
C TRP A 256 -4.34 -4.69 -17.34
N LYS A 257 -4.22 -5.85 -16.68
CA LYS A 257 -3.75 -7.09 -17.30
C LYS A 257 -4.66 -7.52 -18.45
N GLU A 258 -5.96 -7.46 -18.27
CA GLU A 258 -6.95 -7.78 -19.32
C GLU A 258 -6.85 -6.83 -20.52
N SER A 259 -6.65 -5.54 -20.29
CA SER A 259 -6.51 -4.54 -21.36
C SER A 259 -5.17 -4.64 -22.09
N SER A 260 -4.13 -5.15 -21.42
CA SER A 260 -2.76 -5.28 -21.97
C SER A 260 -2.50 -6.65 -22.57
N ALA A 261 -3.39 -7.63 -22.38
CA ALA A 261 -3.31 -8.92 -23.05
C ALA A 261 -3.50 -8.70 -24.56
N PRO A 262 -2.62 -9.26 -25.43
CA PRO A 262 -2.83 -9.20 -26.87
C PRO A 262 -4.18 -9.83 -27.17
N SER A 263 -5.12 -9.07 -27.77
CA SER A 263 -6.37 -9.63 -28.25
C SER A 263 -6.00 -10.71 -29.28
N LEU A 264 -6.30 -11.95 -28.97
CA LEU A 264 -6.42 -13.00 -29.97
C LEU A 264 -7.61 -12.59 -30.86
N ARG A 265 -7.34 -11.68 -31.82
CA ARG A 265 -8.27 -11.51 -32.94
C ARG A 265 -8.26 -12.91 -33.61
N THR A 266 -9.34 -13.62 -33.46
CA THR A 266 -9.67 -14.76 -34.28
C THR A 266 -9.51 -14.28 -35.71
N ALA A 267 -8.44 -14.76 -36.39
CA ALA A 267 -8.31 -14.67 -37.83
C ALA A 267 -9.54 -15.39 -38.36
N GLY A 268 -10.47 -14.63 -38.90
CA GLY A 268 -11.58 -15.20 -39.66
C GLY A 268 -11.01 -16.08 -40.79
N PRO A 269 -11.77 -17.08 -41.25
CA PRO A 269 -11.26 -18.03 -42.24
C PRO A 269 -10.83 -17.28 -43.49
N ALA A 270 -9.55 -17.39 -43.81
CA ALA A 270 -9.00 -16.89 -45.06
C ALA A 270 -9.67 -17.69 -46.21
N ASN A 271 -10.49 -17.01 -47.01
CA ASN A 271 -10.99 -17.52 -48.29
C ASN A 271 -9.79 -17.79 -49.20
N HIS A 272 -9.65 -19.02 -49.58
CA HIS A 272 -8.73 -19.49 -50.63
C HIS A 272 -9.03 -18.83 -51.97
N ALA A 273 -7.98 -18.38 -52.62
CA ALA A 273 -7.89 -18.39 -54.11
C ALA A 273 -6.48 -18.88 -54.49
N PRO A 274 -6.37 -19.62 -55.58
CA PRO A 274 -5.24 -20.54 -55.79
C PRO A 274 -4.16 -20.02 -56.74
N ALA A 275 -3.01 -20.70 -56.67
CA ALA A 275 -2.03 -20.98 -57.71
C ALA A 275 -1.03 -19.91 -58.16
N GLY A 276 0.21 -20.27 -57.99
CA GLY A 276 1.38 -19.70 -58.64
C GLY A 276 2.66 -20.35 -58.12
N ALA A 277 3.07 -21.46 -58.74
CA ALA A 277 4.31 -22.18 -58.47
C ALA A 277 5.51 -21.34 -58.92
N VAL A 278 6.53 -21.15 -58.06
CA VAL A 278 7.93 -20.98 -58.47
C VAL A 278 8.81 -21.70 -57.44
N GLN A 279 9.51 -22.71 -57.92
CA GLN A 279 10.60 -23.37 -57.22
C GLN A 279 11.84 -22.46 -57.20
N SER A 280 12.55 -22.40 -56.07
CA SER A 280 14.01 -22.33 -56.05
C SER A 280 14.54 -22.81 -54.70
N ASN A 281 15.41 -23.79 -54.81
CA ASN A 281 16.29 -24.36 -53.81
C ASN A 281 17.10 -23.29 -53.09
N ASP A 282 17.28 -23.42 -51.75
CA ASP A 282 18.65 -23.49 -51.24
C ASP A 282 18.61 -24.06 -49.81
N ALA A 283 19.42 -25.08 -49.65
CA ALA A 283 19.70 -25.76 -48.42
C ALA A 283 20.65 -24.92 -47.54
N ALA A 284 20.37 -24.77 -46.30
CA ALA A 284 21.34 -24.34 -45.29
C ALA A 284 21.15 -25.11 -43.98
N ASP A 285 22.16 -25.76 -43.64
CA ASP A 285 22.69 -26.63 -42.60
C ASP A 285 22.15 -26.43 -41.16
N PRO A 286 21.80 -27.52 -40.45
CA PRO A 286 21.42 -27.45 -39.03
C PRO A 286 22.60 -27.86 -38.16
N LYS A 287 23.42 -26.89 -37.72
CA LYS A 287 24.38 -27.04 -36.60
C LYS A 287 24.67 -25.70 -36.00
N LEU A 288 24.08 -25.44 -34.83
CA LEU A 288 24.68 -24.66 -33.73
C LEU A 288 23.61 -24.34 -32.66
N ILE A 289 23.21 -25.37 -31.91
CA ILE A 289 22.65 -25.17 -30.56
C ILE A 289 23.64 -25.84 -29.63
N GLN A 290 24.59 -25.07 -29.11
CA GLN A 290 25.44 -25.49 -28.03
C GLN A 290 24.94 -24.90 -26.72
N LEU A 291 24.49 -25.80 -25.89
CA LEU A 291 24.16 -25.66 -24.48
C LEU A 291 25.21 -24.84 -23.71
N PHE A 292 24.72 -23.85 -23.00
CA PHE A 292 25.46 -23.20 -21.91
C PHE A 292 25.00 -23.82 -20.57
N VAL A 293 25.84 -24.69 -20.04
CA VAL A 293 25.73 -25.24 -18.69
C VAL A 293 26.67 -24.43 -17.80
N PRO A 294 26.20 -23.84 -16.69
CA PRO A 294 27.07 -23.14 -15.75
C PRO A 294 27.88 -24.15 -14.91
N PRO A 295 29.14 -23.87 -14.58
CA PRO A 295 30.00 -24.80 -13.86
C PRO A 295 29.63 -24.92 -12.38
N SER A 296 29.49 -26.15 -11.93
CA SER A 296 29.37 -26.55 -10.53
C SER A 296 30.62 -26.19 -9.73
N ALA A 297 30.43 -25.51 -8.59
CA ALA A 297 31.48 -25.21 -7.64
C ALA A 297 32.03 -26.51 -7.00
N LYS A 298 33.31 -26.75 -7.19
CA LYS A 298 34.09 -27.81 -6.52
C LYS A 298 34.27 -27.45 -5.04
N VAL A 299 33.73 -28.29 -4.18
CA VAL A 299 34.08 -28.37 -2.76
C VAL A 299 35.51 -28.92 -2.68
N LYS A 300 36.47 -28.14 -2.20
CA LYS A 300 37.76 -28.62 -1.75
C LYS A 300 37.65 -28.89 -0.24
N GLY A 301 37.76 -30.16 0.11
CA GLY A 301 38.06 -30.62 1.45
C GLY A 301 39.53 -30.29 1.78
N GLY A 302 39.73 -29.83 2.98
CA GLY A 302 41.03 -29.64 3.60
C GLY A 302 40.90 -29.98 5.07
N SER A 303 41.41 -31.12 5.41
CA SER A 303 41.53 -31.70 6.74
C SER A 303 42.66 -31.08 7.54
N GLU A 304 42.49 -31.13 8.87
CA GLU A 304 43.51 -31.17 9.94
C GLU A 304 44.31 -29.90 10.26
N LYS A 305 44.21 -29.42 11.50
CA LYS A 305 45.00 -29.91 12.64
C LYS A 305 44.50 -29.31 13.95
N LEU A 306 44.32 -30.22 14.92
CA LEU A 306 44.27 -29.89 16.36
C LEU A 306 45.62 -29.35 16.80
N SER A 307 45.65 -28.32 17.64
CA SER A 307 46.65 -28.15 18.67
C SER A 307 45.96 -27.68 19.95
N LYS A 308 46.14 -28.55 20.97
CA LYS A 308 45.91 -28.29 22.39
C LYS A 308 47.04 -27.38 22.89
N ASP A 309 46.73 -26.61 23.88
CA ASP A 309 47.43 -26.06 25.04
C ASP A 309 47.02 -24.62 25.24
N SER A 310 46.64 -24.13 26.35
CA SER A 310 46.95 -24.30 27.73
C SER A 310 45.85 -23.62 28.55
N ALA A 311 45.56 -24.25 29.62
CA ALA A 311 44.84 -23.83 30.79
C ALA A 311 45.56 -22.71 31.56
N GLU A 312 44.79 -22.18 32.49
CA GLU A 312 45.19 -21.61 33.79
C GLU A 312 45.26 -20.08 33.93
N ASP A 313 44.59 -19.74 35.02
CA ASP A 313 44.76 -18.65 36.00
C ASP A 313 43.93 -17.39 35.76
N ALA A 314 43.17 -16.87 36.68
CA ALA A 314 42.93 -16.85 38.11
C ALA A 314 41.77 -15.89 38.33
N VAL A 315 40.78 -16.23 39.08
CA VAL A 315 40.49 -15.98 40.51
C VAL A 315 40.44 -14.50 40.92
N GLU A 316 39.27 -14.17 41.52
CA GLU A 316 38.99 -13.18 42.57
C GLU A 316 39.02 -11.69 42.23
N ASP A 317 37.89 -11.01 42.34
CA ASP A 317 37.54 -10.23 43.53
C ASP A 317 36.10 -9.71 43.43
N GLY A 318 35.33 -9.99 44.38
CA GLY A 318 34.18 -9.50 44.97
C GLY A 318 34.28 -8.06 45.43
N ASN A 319 33.19 -7.36 45.30
CA ASN A 319 32.69 -6.53 46.38
C ASN A 319 31.19 -6.24 46.27
N LEU A 320 30.57 -6.50 47.38
CA LEU A 320 29.22 -6.14 47.81
C LEU A 320 29.08 -4.62 48.05
N LEU A 321 27.82 -4.26 48.26
CA LEU A 321 27.25 -3.09 48.96
C LEU A 321 26.74 -2.00 48.00
N GLU A 322 25.61 -1.37 48.15
CA GLU A 322 24.55 -1.39 49.18
C GLU A 322 23.35 -0.59 48.60
N VAL A 323 22.20 -1.05 48.96
CA VAL A 323 20.91 -0.33 49.09
C VAL A 323 21.11 1.10 49.60
N VAL A 324 20.32 2.08 49.14
CA VAL A 324 19.48 3.01 49.93
C VAL A 324 18.62 3.92 49.01
N ASN A 325 17.33 3.94 49.38
CA ASN A 325 16.20 4.89 49.12
C ASN A 325 15.66 5.02 47.74
#